data_9331ac1aa451fb49d90ed59ce6dcb52a
#
_entry.id   9331ac1aa451fb49d90ed59ce6dcb52a
#
_cell.length_a   1.000
_cell.length_b   1.000
_cell.length_c   1.000
_cell.angle_alpha   90.00
_cell.angle_beta   90.00
_cell.angle_gamma   90.00
#
_symmetry.space_group_name_H-M   'P 1'
#
loop_
_entity.id
_entity.type
_entity.pdbx_description
1 polymer ?
#
loop_
_entity_poly.entity_id
_entity_poly.type
_entity_poly.pdbx_seq_one_letter_code
_entity_poly.pdbx_strand_id
1 'polypeptide(L)'
;MINQELKKYIEKKILPFYDDNYIGDGRERVDYVLKRAHQIIKENDLEINENILYTIVSYHDIRKNNEEKNHEQISADILYKDEFLKSYFTENERTLMKEAIEDQRAKKEEEPRNIYGKLLSSASRNSSVDQSLIRSYQYGKKKDPNKTDDEIIEGAYHALLSKFGYNGYAKFYFKDSTYEEFLKEIRKLLSDKEKFIEKQRTLVLKRNEVYMEINKKLKEYIEKNIFPEYEENDKGHNLEHIKYVIDRSLRFATTIDNINLDMVYTIASYHDIGHHLDAKNHEKVSGRILFEDDNLRKFFQEEEIRIMKEAVEDHRASKKKEPRSIYGKIVSSADRNTSVNSAIKRNYEYRKKHNTDSSLEEIIEDSRVHLLDKFGSNGYAKEKMYFKDIEYQNFLKEITKLTKDKEEFRKRFIEVNQII
;
A
#
# COMPACT_ATOMS: atom_id res chain seq x y z
N MET A 1 3.15 -4.15 25.87
CA MET A 1 1.87 -4.51 25.19
C MET A 1 0.98 -3.29 25.19
N ILE A 2 0.35 -2.94 24.05
CA ILE A 2 -0.52 -1.76 23.93
C ILE A 2 -1.81 -1.99 24.71
N ASN A 3 -2.25 -0.99 25.48
CA ASN A 3 -3.51 -1.04 26.19
C ASN A 3 -4.70 -1.10 25.21
N GLN A 4 -5.65 -1.98 25.47
CA GLN A 4 -6.76 -2.26 24.55
C GLN A 4 -7.78 -1.12 24.45
N GLU A 5 -8.01 -0.39 25.55
CA GLU A 5 -8.92 0.75 25.55
C GLU A 5 -8.36 1.90 24.70
N LEU A 6 -7.08 2.22 24.91
CA LEU A 6 -6.34 3.20 24.12
C LEU A 6 -6.37 2.83 22.62
N LYS A 7 -6.11 1.56 22.31
CA LYS A 7 -6.11 1.05 20.94
C LYS A 7 -7.48 1.22 20.28
N LYS A 8 -8.56 0.79 20.95
CA LYS A 8 -9.94 0.95 20.46
C LYS A 8 -10.30 2.42 20.21
N TYR A 9 -9.89 3.31 21.12
CA TYR A 9 -10.13 4.74 20.96
C TYR A 9 -9.43 5.27 19.70
N ILE A 10 -8.14 5.01 19.54
CA ILE A 10 -7.34 5.47 18.40
C ILE A 10 -7.89 4.91 17.08
N GLU A 11 -8.19 3.61 17.02
CA GLU A 11 -8.74 2.98 15.81
C GLU A 11 -10.09 3.56 15.39
N LYS A 12 -10.94 3.91 16.36
CA LYS A 12 -12.28 4.45 16.09
C LYS A 12 -12.31 5.95 15.83
N LYS A 13 -11.42 6.73 16.46
CA LYS A 13 -11.49 8.19 16.47
C LYS A 13 -10.37 8.88 15.71
N ILE A 14 -9.19 8.26 15.62
CA ILE A 14 -8.00 8.90 15.06
C ILE A 14 -7.65 8.32 13.67
N LEU A 15 -7.62 7.00 13.53
CA LEU A 15 -7.29 6.39 12.24
C LEU A 15 -8.25 6.76 11.10
N PRO A 16 -9.55 7.06 11.33
CA PRO A 16 -10.41 7.56 10.25
C PRO A 16 -9.93 8.86 9.59
N PHE A 17 -9.15 9.69 10.26
CA PHE A 17 -8.55 10.88 9.63
C PHE A 17 -7.55 10.55 8.51
N TYR A 18 -7.10 9.31 8.43
CA TYR A 18 -6.21 8.82 7.38
C TYR A 18 -6.96 8.24 6.17
N ASP A 19 -8.27 8.00 6.27
CA ASP A 19 -9.05 7.32 5.21
C ASP A 19 -9.21 8.19 3.95
N ASP A 20 -9.20 9.52 4.10
CA ASP A 20 -9.28 10.49 3.00
C ASP A 20 -7.90 10.87 2.42
N ASN A 21 -6.83 10.21 2.86
CA ASN A 21 -5.48 10.54 2.46
C ASN A 21 -5.10 9.88 1.11
N TYR A 22 -4.17 10.52 0.38
CA TYR A 22 -3.62 9.95 -0.86
C TYR A 22 -2.96 8.59 -0.63
N ILE A 23 -2.94 7.74 -1.67
CA ILE A 23 -2.28 6.43 -1.66
C ILE A 23 -0.84 6.56 -1.10
N GLY A 24 -0.55 5.80 -0.05
CA GLY A 24 0.75 5.81 0.67
C GLY A 24 0.84 6.76 1.87
N ASP A 25 -0.21 7.54 2.15
CA ASP A 25 -0.32 8.40 3.33
C ASP A 25 -1.59 8.08 4.16
N GLY A 26 -2.29 6.97 3.84
CA GLY A 26 -3.44 6.43 4.58
C GLY A 26 -3.06 5.65 5.84
N ARG A 27 -3.95 4.79 6.33
CA ARG A 27 -3.72 3.94 7.52
C ARG A 27 -2.47 3.05 7.39
N GLU A 28 -2.15 2.60 6.18
CA GLU A 28 -0.93 1.84 5.87
C GLU A 28 0.35 2.62 6.23
N ARG A 29 0.29 3.96 6.26
CA ARG A 29 1.40 4.79 6.71
C ARG A 29 1.67 4.63 8.20
N VAL A 30 0.63 4.55 9.02
CA VAL A 30 0.74 4.30 10.47
C VAL A 30 1.37 2.93 10.72
N ASP A 31 0.89 1.89 10.01
CA ASP A 31 1.43 0.53 10.13
C ASP A 31 2.91 0.46 9.67
N TYR A 32 3.24 1.15 8.59
CA TYR A 32 4.62 1.26 8.12
C TYR A 32 5.53 1.90 9.17
N VAL A 33 5.13 3.04 9.75
CA VAL A 33 5.94 3.76 10.73
C VAL A 33 6.10 2.95 12.01
N LEU A 34 5.04 2.28 12.49
CA LEU A 34 5.11 1.36 13.63
C LEU A 34 6.08 0.21 13.39
N LYS A 35 5.97 -0.45 12.24
CA LYS A 35 6.88 -1.55 11.86
C LYS A 35 8.34 -1.08 11.83
N ARG A 36 8.60 0.09 11.29
CA ARG A 36 9.94 0.68 11.24
C ARG A 36 10.44 1.06 12.63
N ALA A 37 9.59 1.65 13.47
CA ALA A 37 9.95 2.00 14.84
C ALA A 37 10.33 0.75 15.65
N HIS A 38 9.55 -0.32 15.58
CA HIS A 38 9.87 -1.58 16.27
C HIS A 38 11.17 -2.23 15.77
N GLN A 39 11.48 -2.12 14.46
CA GLN A 39 12.76 -2.57 13.94
C GLN A 39 13.92 -1.78 14.55
N ILE A 40 13.84 -0.45 14.57
CA ILE A 40 14.87 0.42 15.16
C ILE A 40 15.02 0.14 16.66
N ILE A 41 13.92 -0.01 17.40
CA ILE A 41 13.94 -0.37 18.82
C ILE A 41 14.73 -1.66 19.03
N LYS A 42 14.43 -2.69 18.24
CA LYS A 42 15.10 -3.99 18.33
C LYS A 42 16.59 -3.92 17.97
N GLU A 43 16.96 -3.16 16.93
CA GLU A 43 18.35 -3.03 16.49
C GLU A 43 19.23 -2.24 17.48
N ASN A 44 18.62 -1.44 18.36
CA ASN A 44 19.32 -0.56 19.31
C ASN A 44 19.02 -0.91 20.79
N ASP A 45 18.30 -1.97 21.07
CA ASP A 45 17.91 -2.42 22.41
C ASP A 45 17.29 -1.28 23.25
N LEU A 46 16.30 -0.56 22.67
CA LEU A 46 15.69 0.60 23.29
C LEU A 46 14.55 0.18 24.22
N GLU A 47 14.51 0.75 25.43
CA GLU A 47 13.37 0.65 26.33
C GLU A 47 12.37 1.76 26.02
N ILE A 48 11.20 1.39 25.44
CA ILE A 48 10.17 2.32 24.95
C ILE A 48 8.81 1.93 25.54
N ASN A 49 8.03 2.94 26.00
CA ASN A 49 6.63 2.73 26.34
C ASN A 49 5.80 2.58 25.06
N GLU A 50 5.28 1.37 24.84
CA GLU A 50 4.50 1.01 23.65
C GLU A 50 3.20 1.84 23.48
N ASN A 51 2.57 2.26 24.59
CA ASN A 51 1.38 3.09 24.53
C ASN A 51 1.72 4.50 24.01
N ILE A 52 2.82 5.07 24.44
CA ILE A 52 3.33 6.36 23.95
C ILE A 52 3.70 6.24 22.49
N LEU A 53 4.48 5.22 22.10
CA LEU A 53 4.88 4.99 20.72
C LEU A 53 3.66 4.86 19.79
N TYR A 54 2.71 4.00 20.13
CA TYR A 54 1.51 3.80 19.33
C TYR A 54 0.71 5.09 19.18
N THR A 55 0.59 5.88 20.25
CA THR A 55 -0.14 7.15 20.23
C THR A 55 0.55 8.18 19.32
N ILE A 56 1.86 8.42 19.49
CA ILE A 56 2.56 9.41 18.65
C ILE A 56 2.52 9.03 17.17
N VAL A 57 2.69 7.73 16.85
CA VAL A 57 2.63 7.26 15.46
C VAL A 57 1.23 7.40 14.89
N SER A 58 0.18 7.20 15.68
CA SER A 58 -1.20 7.36 15.21
C SER A 58 -1.63 8.81 14.99
N TYR A 59 -0.97 9.79 15.64
CA TYR A 59 -1.31 11.20 15.52
C TYR A 59 -0.39 12.00 14.60
N HIS A 60 0.78 11.49 14.22
CA HIS A 60 1.87 12.29 13.65
C HIS A 60 1.53 13.01 12.33
N ASP A 61 0.69 12.44 11.49
CA ASP A 61 0.36 12.95 10.14
C ASP A 61 -1.16 13.16 9.93
N ILE A 62 -1.99 13.25 10.99
CA ILE A 62 -3.46 13.35 10.85
C ILE A 62 -3.95 14.62 10.13
N ARG A 63 -3.12 15.64 9.94
CA ARG A 63 -3.43 16.89 9.22
C ARG A 63 -2.56 17.14 8.00
N LYS A 64 -1.88 16.12 7.49
CA LYS A 64 -0.96 16.27 6.35
C LYS A 64 -1.64 16.71 5.05
N ASN A 65 -2.90 16.36 4.84
CA ASN A 65 -3.63 16.67 3.61
C ASN A 65 -4.16 18.10 3.51
N ASN A 66 -4.21 18.86 4.60
CA ASN A 66 -4.78 20.21 4.62
C ASN A 66 -3.82 21.29 4.10
N GLU A 67 -2.80 20.94 3.30
CA GLU A 67 -1.82 21.86 2.68
C GLU A 67 -1.10 22.83 3.66
N GLU A 68 -1.29 22.63 4.95
CA GLU A 68 -0.76 23.51 5.97
C GLU A 68 0.74 23.27 6.15
N LYS A 69 1.52 24.34 6.03
CA LYS A 69 2.98 24.30 6.18
C LYS A 69 3.46 23.73 7.52
N ASN A 70 2.59 23.69 8.52
CA ASN A 70 2.87 23.30 9.90
C ASN A 70 1.99 22.14 10.39
N HIS A 71 1.73 21.14 9.52
CA HIS A 71 0.87 20.00 9.88
C HIS A 71 1.34 19.24 11.12
N GLU A 72 2.65 19.15 11.38
CA GLU A 72 3.22 18.54 12.57
C GLU A 72 2.84 19.29 13.85
N GLN A 73 2.83 20.62 13.83
CA GLN A 73 2.39 21.42 14.97
C GLN A 73 0.91 21.22 15.25
N ILE A 74 0.09 21.21 14.20
CA ILE A 74 -1.37 21.00 14.33
C ILE A 74 -1.67 19.60 14.84
N SER A 75 -1.00 18.57 14.31
CA SER A 75 -1.13 17.18 14.77
C SER A 75 -0.72 17.04 16.23
N ALA A 76 0.37 17.67 16.63
CA ALA A 76 0.84 17.69 18.01
C ALA A 76 -0.12 18.40 18.96
N ASP A 77 -0.71 19.52 18.54
CA ASP A 77 -1.72 20.26 19.32
C ASP A 77 -3.03 19.48 19.48
N ILE A 78 -3.45 18.74 18.43
CA ILE A 78 -4.62 17.86 18.51
C ILE A 78 -4.39 16.76 19.53
N LEU A 79 -3.22 16.08 19.48
CA LEU A 79 -2.85 15.08 20.48
C LEU A 79 -2.89 15.66 21.90
N TYR A 80 -2.24 16.80 22.11
CA TYR A 80 -2.11 17.40 23.45
C TYR A 80 -3.46 17.81 24.05
N LYS A 81 -4.41 18.26 23.22
CA LYS A 81 -5.75 18.72 23.62
C LYS A 81 -6.78 17.60 23.73
N ASP A 82 -6.46 16.38 23.29
CA ASP A 82 -7.39 15.27 23.29
C ASP A 82 -7.80 14.87 24.73
N GLU A 83 -9.10 14.97 25.03
CA GLU A 83 -9.64 14.75 26.38
C GLU A 83 -9.48 13.28 26.82
N PHE A 84 -9.59 12.30 25.92
CA PHE A 84 -9.36 10.91 26.25
C PHE A 84 -7.91 10.70 26.67
N LEU A 85 -6.96 11.27 25.94
CA LEU A 85 -5.54 11.16 26.28
C LEU A 85 -5.20 11.88 27.59
N LYS A 86 -5.92 12.95 27.96
CA LYS A 86 -5.77 13.60 29.28
C LYS A 86 -6.14 12.68 30.44
N SER A 87 -7.14 11.82 30.23
CA SER A 87 -7.53 10.83 31.25
C SER A 87 -6.59 9.64 31.32
N TYR A 88 -5.81 9.40 30.26
CA TYR A 88 -4.99 8.21 30.08
C TYR A 88 -3.49 8.43 30.37
N PHE A 89 -2.97 9.61 30.01
CA PHE A 89 -1.56 9.98 30.16
C PHE A 89 -1.39 11.21 31.06
N THR A 90 -0.32 11.21 31.82
CA THR A 90 0.10 12.38 32.61
C THR A 90 0.40 13.58 31.71
N GLU A 91 0.42 14.78 32.27
CA GLU A 91 0.77 15.97 31.54
C GLU A 91 2.19 15.91 30.95
N ASN A 92 3.14 15.37 31.71
CA ASN A 92 4.52 15.18 31.26
C ASN A 92 4.59 14.24 30.05
N GLU A 93 3.87 13.11 30.07
CA GLU A 93 3.82 12.18 28.92
C GLU A 93 3.18 12.83 27.71
N ARG A 94 2.10 13.61 27.87
CA ARG A 94 1.47 14.33 26.76
C ARG A 94 2.37 15.42 26.19
N THR A 95 3.13 16.12 27.03
CA THR A 95 4.14 17.10 26.60
C THR A 95 5.25 16.42 25.80
N LEU A 96 5.78 15.30 26.29
CA LEU A 96 6.78 14.49 25.61
C LEU A 96 6.27 14.01 24.24
N MET A 97 5.01 13.53 24.15
CA MET A 97 4.40 13.09 22.90
C MET A 97 4.19 14.25 21.91
N LYS A 98 3.75 15.42 22.41
CA LYS A 98 3.61 16.64 21.61
C LYS A 98 4.96 17.05 20.99
N GLU A 99 6.00 17.13 21.80
CA GLU A 99 7.36 17.43 21.36
C GLU A 99 7.87 16.44 20.29
N ALA A 100 7.59 15.14 20.47
CA ALA A 100 7.99 14.11 19.55
C ALA A 100 7.37 14.31 18.15
N ILE A 101 6.09 14.70 18.07
CA ILE A 101 5.41 14.98 16.81
C ILE A 101 5.93 16.29 16.20
N GLU A 102 6.13 17.34 16.98
CA GLU A 102 6.68 18.60 16.51
C GLU A 102 8.07 18.43 15.89
N ASP A 103 8.86 17.51 16.41
CA ASP A 103 10.28 17.33 16.03
C ASP A 103 10.49 16.27 14.90
N GLN A 104 9.42 15.70 14.36
CA GLN A 104 9.53 14.59 13.39
C GLN A 104 10.22 14.92 12.07
N ARG A 105 10.28 16.21 11.66
CA ARG A 105 10.85 16.60 10.35
C ARG A 105 12.36 16.45 10.32
N ALA A 106 12.85 15.64 9.37
CA ALA A 106 14.29 15.45 9.14
C ALA A 106 15.04 16.75 8.76
N LYS A 107 14.33 17.80 8.34
CA LYS A 107 14.89 19.07 7.89
C LYS A 107 15.16 20.06 9.02
N LYS A 108 14.76 19.76 10.26
CA LYS A 108 15.06 20.61 11.40
C LYS A 108 16.57 20.63 11.66
N GLU A 109 17.12 21.80 11.95
CA GLU A 109 18.53 21.98 12.30
C GLU A 109 18.82 21.40 13.68
N GLU A 110 17.88 21.56 14.62
CA GLU A 110 17.96 21.05 15.98
C GLU A 110 17.60 19.57 16.04
N GLU A 111 18.27 18.83 16.93
CA GLU A 111 17.89 17.44 17.19
C GLU A 111 16.55 17.38 17.90
N PRO A 112 15.78 16.30 17.68
CA PRO A 112 14.56 16.04 18.45
C PRO A 112 14.83 16.04 19.95
N ARG A 113 13.96 16.73 20.72
CA ARG A 113 14.10 16.97 22.17
C ARG A 113 14.09 15.70 23.03
N ASN A 114 13.50 14.62 22.52
CA ASN A 114 13.40 13.37 23.26
C ASN A 114 13.57 12.14 22.36
N ILE A 115 13.68 10.96 23.00
CA ILE A 115 13.92 9.68 22.30
C ILE A 115 12.77 9.31 21.35
N TYR A 116 11.52 9.64 21.70
CA TYR A 116 10.36 9.35 20.85
C TYR A 116 10.36 10.22 19.60
N GLY A 117 10.78 11.48 19.68
CA GLY A 117 10.97 12.36 18.55
C GLY A 117 12.07 11.85 17.61
N LYS A 118 13.21 11.41 18.15
CA LYS A 118 14.29 10.76 17.37
C LYS A 118 13.76 9.48 16.68
N LEU A 119 13.00 8.66 17.39
CA LEU A 119 12.45 7.41 16.88
C LEU A 119 11.41 7.66 15.79
N LEU A 120 10.45 8.57 16.03
CA LEU A 120 9.43 8.95 15.05
C LEU A 120 10.05 9.55 13.79
N SER A 121 11.01 10.49 13.95
CA SER A 121 11.74 11.10 12.84
C SER A 121 12.49 10.04 12.01
N SER A 122 13.07 9.03 12.63
CA SER A 122 13.78 7.94 11.93
C SER A 122 12.80 6.99 11.25
N ALA A 123 11.79 6.51 11.97
CA ALA A 123 10.83 5.53 11.48
C ALA A 123 9.92 6.05 10.35
N SER A 124 9.62 7.36 10.35
CA SER A 124 8.80 8.00 9.32
C SER A 124 9.54 8.25 7.99
N ARG A 125 10.84 7.96 7.91
CA ARG A 125 11.60 8.13 6.67
C ARG A 125 11.20 7.11 5.63
N ASN A 126 11.12 7.56 4.38
CA ASN A 126 10.97 6.65 3.25
C ASN A 126 12.27 5.86 3.05
N SER A 127 12.16 4.56 2.94
CA SER A 127 13.26 3.62 2.69
C SER A 127 13.15 2.92 1.33
N SER A 128 12.37 3.47 0.39
CA SER A 128 12.26 3.00 -1.00
C SER A 128 12.79 4.04 -1.97
N VAL A 129 13.73 3.63 -2.83
CA VAL A 129 14.28 4.49 -3.89
C VAL A 129 13.16 4.91 -4.84
N ASP A 130 12.37 3.96 -5.35
CA ASP A 130 11.32 4.22 -6.33
C ASP A 130 10.24 5.16 -5.77
N GLN A 131 9.80 4.96 -4.52
CA GLN A 131 8.88 5.87 -3.85
C GLN A 131 9.48 7.27 -3.65
N SER A 132 10.77 7.38 -3.39
CA SER A 132 11.45 8.69 -3.26
C SER A 132 11.46 9.43 -4.59
N LEU A 133 11.70 8.74 -5.71
CA LEU A 133 11.66 9.32 -7.05
C LEU A 133 10.24 9.77 -7.43
N ILE A 134 9.24 8.90 -7.22
CA ILE A 134 7.84 9.21 -7.54
C ILE A 134 7.35 10.42 -6.74
N ARG A 135 7.56 10.43 -5.42
CA ARG A 135 7.12 11.54 -4.55
C ARG A 135 7.83 12.87 -4.86
N SER A 136 9.13 12.83 -5.18
CA SER A 136 9.87 14.06 -5.54
C SER A 136 9.31 14.69 -6.82
N TYR A 137 8.96 13.88 -7.81
CA TYR A 137 8.34 14.35 -9.03
C TYR A 137 6.92 14.90 -8.79
N GLN A 138 6.07 14.14 -8.07
CA GLN A 138 4.70 14.58 -7.74
C GLN A 138 4.69 15.91 -6.98
N TYR A 139 5.62 16.06 -6.02
CA TYR A 139 5.79 17.31 -5.30
C TYR A 139 6.19 18.47 -6.24
N GLY A 140 7.13 18.21 -7.16
CA GLY A 140 7.55 19.19 -8.15
C GLY A 140 6.40 19.64 -9.05
N LYS A 141 5.60 18.70 -9.57
CA LYS A 141 4.40 18.99 -10.39
C LYS A 141 3.34 19.79 -9.63
N LYS A 142 3.09 19.43 -8.36
CA LYS A 142 2.13 20.17 -7.52
C LYS A 142 2.60 21.60 -7.25
N LYS A 143 3.91 21.78 -6.98
CA LYS A 143 4.49 23.09 -6.67
C LYS A 143 4.55 24.03 -7.87
N ASP A 144 4.94 23.50 -9.02
CA ASP A 144 5.16 24.25 -10.27
C ASP A 144 4.48 23.54 -11.46
N PRO A 145 3.12 23.58 -11.57
CA PRO A 145 2.38 22.83 -12.60
C PRO A 145 2.78 23.16 -14.04
N ASN A 146 3.31 24.35 -14.27
CA ASN A 146 3.70 24.85 -15.60
C ASN A 146 5.09 24.41 -16.04
N LYS A 147 5.90 23.83 -15.16
CA LYS A 147 7.21 23.30 -15.54
C LYS A 147 7.10 22.06 -16.40
N THR A 148 8.02 21.92 -17.32
CA THR A 148 8.20 20.70 -18.11
C THR A 148 8.61 19.54 -17.21
N ASP A 149 8.38 18.31 -17.67
CA ASP A 149 8.78 17.11 -16.92
C ASP A 149 10.28 17.05 -16.70
N ASP A 150 11.08 17.52 -17.68
CA ASP A 150 12.54 17.58 -17.57
C ASP A 150 12.99 18.57 -16.47
N GLU A 151 12.37 19.73 -16.37
CA GLU A 151 12.64 20.70 -15.31
C GLU A 151 12.25 20.17 -13.92
N ILE A 152 11.15 19.41 -13.85
CA ILE A 152 10.71 18.75 -12.62
C ILE A 152 11.68 17.65 -12.20
N ILE A 153 12.11 16.80 -13.15
CA ILE A 153 13.07 15.71 -12.92
C ILE A 153 14.43 16.28 -12.47
N GLU A 154 14.90 17.34 -13.13
CA GLU A 154 16.13 18.04 -12.74
C GLU A 154 16.03 18.61 -11.31
N GLY A 155 14.91 19.26 -10.99
CA GLY A 155 14.62 19.75 -9.64
C GLY A 155 14.57 18.65 -8.59
N ALA A 156 13.98 17.49 -8.95
CA ALA A 156 13.91 16.32 -8.09
C ALA A 156 15.32 15.73 -7.82
N TYR A 157 16.18 15.66 -8.84
CA TYR A 157 17.57 15.23 -8.68
C TYR A 157 18.30 16.06 -7.64
N HIS A 158 18.27 17.40 -7.78
CA HIS A 158 18.94 18.30 -6.84
C HIS A 158 18.36 18.22 -5.43
N ALA A 159 17.04 18.10 -5.31
CA ALA A 159 16.38 17.96 -4.01
C ALA A 159 16.77 16.65 -3.30
N LEU A 160 16.80 15.52 -4.05
CA LEU A 160 17.19 14.23 -3.49
C LEU A 160 18.70 14.16 -3.20
N LEU A 161 19.53 14.77 -4.02
CA LEU A 161 20.98 14.88 -3.79
C LEU A 161 21.27 15.69 -2.52
N SER A 162 20.60 16.83 -2.33
CA SER A 162 20.68 17.64 -1.11
C SER A 162 20.22 16.90 0.14
N LYS A 163 19.23 16.00 0.00
CA LYS A 163 18.67 15.24 1.12
C LYS A 163 19.47 14.00 1.47
N PHE A 164 19.82 13.19 0.47
CA PHE A 164 20.38 11.85 0.65
C PHE A 164 21.82 11.69 0.18
N GLY A 165 22.39 12.67 -0.51
CA GLY A 165 23.79 12.65 -0.93
C GLY A 165 24.73 12.46 0.26
N TYR A 166 26.04 12.30 0.01
CA TYR A 166 27.02 12.09 1.08
C TYR A 166 27.05 13.22 2.11
N ASN A 167 26.78 14.47 1.68
CA ASN A 167 26.65 15.65 2.54
C ASN A 167 25.17 16.02 2.78
N GLY A 168 24.25 15.07 2.63
CA GLY A 168 22.83 15.31 2.78
C GLY A 168 22.42 15.56 4.23
N TYR A 169 21.36 16.37 4.39
CA TYR A 169 20.87 16.79 5.71
C TYR A 169 20.12 15.70 6.50
N ALA A 170 19.86 14.54 5.94
CA ALA A 170 19.14 13.47 6.63
C ALA A 170 20.03 12.82 7.70
N LYS A 171 19.81 13.18 8.97
CA LYS A 171 20.62 12.75 10.12
C LYS A 171 20.21 11.36 10.60
N PHE A 172 21.17 10.55 11.06
CA PHE A 172 20.95 9.30 11.80
C PHE A 172 20.86 9.59 13.29
N TYR A 173 19.86 8.99 13.96
CA TYR A 173 19.76 8.99 15.43
C TYR A 173 19.99 7.60 16.02
N PHE A 174 19.80 6.56 15.23
CA PHE A 174 19.88 5.15 15.61
C PHE A 174 20.54 4.34 14.51
N LYS A 175 21.08 3.18 14.85
CA LYS A 175 21.39 2.13 13.87
C LYS A 175 20.08 1.71 13.18
N ASP A 176 20.07 1.70 11.86
CA ASP A 176 18.88 1.44 11.04
C ASP A 176 19.30 0.77 9.73
N SER A 177 19.38 -0.56 9.76
CA SER A 177 19.88 -1.36 8.65
C SER A 177 19.08 -1.15 7.36
N THR A 178 17.76 -0.99 7.46
CA THR A 178 16.89 -0.74 6.30
C THR A 178 17.17 0.63 5.66
N TYR A 179 17.39 1.64 6.49
CA TYR A 179 17.67 2.98 5.98
C TYR A 179 19.10 3.10 5.45
N GLU A 180 20.06 2.37 6.04
CA GLU A 180 21.43 2.27 5.53
C GLU A 180 21.49 1.64 4.13
N GLU A 181 20.72 0.54 3.91
CA GLU A 181 20.60 -0.09 2.61
C GLU A 181 19.97 0.84 1.57
N PHE A 182 18.86 1.49 1.93
CA PHE A 182 18.25 2.53 1.11
C PHE A 182 19.24 3.65 0.74
N LEU A 183 20.00 4.17 1.71
CA LEU A 183 20.99 5.22 1.43
C LEU A 183 22.10 4.74 0.49
N LYS A 184 22.54 3.50 0.62
CA LYS A 184 23.53 2.92 -0.30
C LYS A 184 22.99 2.88 -1.73
N GLU A 185 21.75 2.43 -1.90
CA GLU A 185 21.10 2.34 -3.22
C GLU A 185 20.84 3.72 -3.83
N ILE A 186 20.25 4.65 -3.07
CA ILE A 186 19.91 5.96 -3.62
C ILE A 186 21.17 6.80 -3.91
N ARG A 187 22.22 6.71 -3.09
CA ARG A 187 23.50 7.38 -3.33
C ARG A 187 24.19 6.85 -4.58
N LYS A 188 24.15 5.53 -4.80
CA LYS A 188 24.63 4.92 -6.05
C LYS A 188 23.88 5.46 -7.26
N LEU A 189 22.57 5.64 -7.15
CA LEU A 189 21.76 6.21 -8.24
C LEU A 189 22.09 7.71 -8.44
N LEU A 190 22.18 8.48 -7.36
CA LEU A 190 22.46 9.91 -7.40
C LEU A 190 23.91 10.24 -7.86
N SER A 191 24.84 9.29 -7.80
CA SER A 191 26.20 9.47 -8.33
C SER A 191 26.26 9.43 -9.87
N ASP A 192 25.20 9.00 -10.54
CA ASP A 192 25.06 8.93 -11.98
C ASP A 192 23.75 9.64 -12.40
N LYS A 193 23.89 10.92 -12.76
CA LYS A 193 22.73 11.76 -13.09
C LYS A 193 21.93 11.23 -14.29
N GLU A 194 22.60 10.67 -15.29
CA GLU A 194 21.92 10.13 -16.47
C GLU A 194 21.04 8.93 -16.09
N LYS A 195 21.59 7.99 -15.32
CA LYS A 195 20.80 6.85 -14.79
C LYS A 195 19.68 7.28 -13.86
N PHE A 196 19.88 8.34 -13.08
CA PHE A 196 18.80 8.89 -12.26
C PHE A 196 17.65 9.40 -13.13
N ILE A 197 17.96 10.22 -14.15
CA ILE A 197 16.97 10.78 -15.08
C ILE A 197 16.23 9.65 -15.79
N GLU A 198 16.94 8.66 -16.35
CA GLU A 198 16.37 7.51 -17.03
C GLU A 198 15.42 6.73 -16.10
N LYS A 199 15.88 6.41 -14.89
CA LYS A 199 15.07 5.67 -13.91
C LYS A 199 13.84 6.47 -13.50
N GLN A 200 13.96 7.77 -13.23
CA GLN A 200 12.83 8.61 -12.84
C GLN A 200 11.84 8.77 -13.99
N ARG A 201 12.30 9.00 -15.23
CA ARG A 201 11.43 9.00 -16.41
C ARG A 201 10.68 7.68 -16.56
N THR A 202 11.37 6.56 -16.43
CA THR A 202 10.75 5.24 -16.52
C THR A 202 9.65 5.03 -15.47
N LEU A 203 9.88 5.47 -14.23
CA LEU A 203 8.91 5.31 -13.13
C LEU A 203 7.72 6.27 -13.23
N VAL A 204 7.93 7.48 -13.74
CA VAL A 204 6.95 8.55 -13.63
C VAL A 204 6.30 8.87 -14.97
N LEU A 205 7.06 8.96 -16.05
CA LEU A 205 6.51 9.30 -17.36
C LEU A 205 5.82 8.10 -18.01
N LYS A 206 6.40 6.90 -17.95
CA LYS A 206 5.69 5.70 -18.40
C LYS A 206 4.37 5.49 -17.66
N ARG A 207 4.34 5.75 -16.36
CA ARG A 207 3.10 5.68 -15.59
C ARG A 207 2.10 6.75 -16.03
N ASN A 208 2.54 7.99 -16.23
CA ASN A 208 1.67 9.08 -16.70
C ASN A 208 1.27 8.91 -18.16
N GLU A 209 2.19 8.50 -19.04
CA GLU A 209 1.91 8.20 -20.45
C GLU A 209 0.86 7.10 -20.56
N VAL A 210 0.98 6.02 -19.79
CA VAL A 210 0.00 4.92 -19.78
C VAL A 210 -1.38 5.40 -19.32
N TYR A 211 -1.46 6.25 -18.29
CA TYR A 211 -2.76 6.81 -17.87
C TYR A 211 -3.30 7.90 -18.80
N MET A 212 -2.43 8.58 -19.55
CA MET A 212 -2.84 9.56 -20.59
C MET A 212 -3.21 8.87 -21.90
N GLU A 213 -2.74 7.66 -22.16
CA GLU A 213 -3.10 6.85 -23.32
C GLU A 213 -4.48 6.20 -23.21
N ILE A 214 -5.03 6.08 -21.97
CA ILE A 214 -6.40 5.59 -21.79
C ILE A 214 -7.40 6.60 -22.37
N ASN A 215 -8.32 6.10 -23.18
CA ASN A 215 -9.38 6.91 -23.77
C ASN A 215 -10.16 7.66 -22.69
N LYS A 216 -10.13 9.00 -22.74
CA LYS A 216 -10.72 9.85 -21.70
C LYS A 216 -12.21 9.59 -21.49
N LYS A 217 -12.97 9.40 -22.57
CA LYS A 217 -14.42 9.14 -22.48
C LYS A 217 -14.71 7.76 -21.88
N LEU A 218 -13.89 6.75 -22.20
CA LEU A 218 -13.98 5.43 -21.60
C LEU A 218 -13.70 5.50 -20.08
N LYS A 219 -12.65 6.21 -19.71
CA LYS A 219 -12.29 6.41 -18.30
C LYS A 219 -13.40 7.11 -17.51
N GLU A 220 -13.91 8.23 -18.03
CA GLU A 220 -15.05 8.97 -17.43
C GLU A 220 -16.30 8.09 -17.29
N TYR A 221 -16.57 7.23 -18.31
CA TYR A 221 -17.68 6.29 -18.25
C TYR A 221 -17.51 5.28 -17.11
N ILE A 222 -16.35 4.62 -17.02
CA ILE A 222 -16.04 3.60 -16.02
C ILE A 222 -16.06 4.21 -14.60
N GLU A 223 -15.40 5.35 -14.40
CA GLU A 223 -15.36 6.02 -13.09
C GLU A 223 -16.75 6.45 -12.60
N LYS A 224 -17.64 6.85 -13.52
CA LYS A 224 -18.98 7.31 -13.17
C LYS A 224 -19.99 6.19 -12.98
N ASN A 225 -19.89 5.09 -13.76
CA ASN A 225 -20.97 4.10 -13.82
C ASN A 225 -20.56 2.72 -13.28
N ILE A 226 -19.25 2.41 -13.25
CA ILE A 226 -18.76 1.09 -12.85
C ILE A 226 -18.17 1.13 -11.43
N PHE A 227 -17.38 2.15 -11.10
CA PHE A 227 -16.79 2.24 -9.77
C PHE A 227 -17.81 2.33 -8.61
N PRO A 228 -18.96 3.01 -8.74
CA PRO A 228 -19.97 2.99 -7.67
C PRO A 228 -20.54 1.61 -7.36
N GLU A 229 -20.59 0.68 -8.32
CA GLU A 229 -21.09 -0.69 -8.09
C GLU A 229 -20.24 -1.48 -7.08
N TYR A 230 -19.00 -1.04 -6.84
CA TYR A 230 -18.11 -1.66 -5.86
C TYR A 230 -18.42 -1.30 -4.40
N GLU A 231 -19.31 -0.35 -4.15
CA GLU A 231 -19.78 -0.01 -2.80
C GLU A 231 -20.57 -1.16 -2.17
N GLU A 232 -21.21 -2.02 -2.98
CA GLU A 232 -21.93 -3.21 -2.54
C GLU A 232 -21.01 -4.42 -2.24
N ASN A 233 -19.74 -4.37 -2.64
CA ASN A 233 -18.78 -5.43 -2.42
C ASN A 233 -18.22 -5.42 -0.98
N ASP A 234 -17.70 -6.55 -0.53
CA ASP A 234 -17.00 -6.63 0.73
C ASP A 234 -15.67 -5.83 0.72
N LYS A 235 -15.09 -5.61 1.91
CA LYS A 235 -13.84 -4.83 2.07
C LYS A 235 -12.65 -5.41 1.28
N GLY A 236 -12.69 -6.67 0.91
CA GLY A 236 -11.64 -7.34 0.15
C GLY A 236 -11.71 -7.11 -1.35
N HIS A 237 -12.87 -6.67 -1.86
CA HIS A 237 -13.17 -6.52 -3.28
C HIS A 237 -13.81 -5.14 -3.55
N ASN A 238 -13.45 -4.15 -2.75
CA ASN A 238 -13.92 -2.77 -2.84
C ASN A 238 -13.17 -1.96 -3.91
N LEU A 239 -13.56 -0.71 -4.10
CA LEU A 239 -12.97 0.20 -5.09
C LEU A 239 -11.44 0.41 -4.90
N GLU A 240 -10.94 0.36 -3.66
CA GLU A 240 -9.51 0.47 -3.37
C GLU A 240 -8.73 -0.71 -3.97
N HIS A 241 -9.26 -1.94 -3.79
CA HIS A 241 -8.70 -3.12 -4.43
C HIS A 241 -8.72 -3.01 -5.97
N ILE A 242 -9.80 -2.52 -6.55
CA ILE A 242 -9.90 -2.34 -8.00
C ILE A 242 -8.84 -1.36 -8.53
N LYS A 243 -8.67 -0.22 -7.87
CA LYS A 243 -7.64 0.76 -8.22
C LYS A 243 -6.23 0.17 -8.11
N TYR A 244 -5.98 -0.66 -7.11
CA TYR A 244 -4.73 -1.39 -6.97
C TYR A 244 -4.50 -2.37 -8.13
N VAL A 245 -5.52 -3.13 -8.53
CA VAL A 245 -5.43 -4.07 -9.66
C VAL A 245 -5.26 -3.34 -10.99
N ILE A 246 -5.93 -2.21 -11.20
CA ILE A 246 -5.75 -1.34 -12.37
C ILE A 246 -4.29 -0.88 -12.47
N ASP A 247 -3.74 -0.30 -11.39
CA ASP A 247 -2.35 0.19 -11.40
C ASP A 247 -1.34 -0.92 -11.74
N ARG A 248 -1.49 -2.10 -11.15
CA ARG A 248 -0.62 -3.23 -11.43
C ARG A 248 -0.81 -3.79 -12.85
N SER A 249 -2.05 -3.88 -13.33
CA SER A 249 -2.34 -4.33 -14.69
C SER A 249 -1.68 -3.43 -15.73
N LEU A 250 -1.81 -2.12 -15.57
CA LEU A 250 -1.17 -1.16 -16.45
C LEU A 250 0.37 -1.22 -16.36
N ARG A 251 0.95 -1.43 -15.17
CA ARG A 251 2.40 -1.65 -15.02
C ARG A 251 2.87 -2.89 -15.78
N PHE A 252 2.16 -4.01 -15.73
CA PHE A 252 2.51 -5.19 -16.52
C PHE A 252 2.35 -4.94 -18.01
N ALA A 253 1.29 -4.24 -18.42
CA ALA A 253 1.02 -3.91 -19.81
C ALA A 253 2.16 -3.09 -20.44
N THR A 254 2.83 -2.19 -19.70
CA THR A 254 3.98 -1.42 -20.20
C THR A 254 5.19 -2.27 -20.62
N THR A 255 5.23 -3.53 -20.23
CA THR A 255 6.30 -4.47 -20.60
C THR A 255 5.98 -5.29 -21.85
N ILE A 256 4.82 -5.02 -22.50
CA ILE A 256 4.30 -5.80 -23.62
C ILE A 256 4.09 -4.87 -24.81
N ASP A 257 4.70 -5.21 -25.93
CA ASP A 257 4.54 -4.46 -27.16
C ASP A 257 3.12 -4.65 -27.75
N ASN A 258 2.57 -3.58 -28.31
CA ASN A 258 1.28 -3.58 -29.01
C ASN A 258 0.07 -4.04 -28.17
N ILE A 259 0.10 -3.86 -26.85
CA ILE A 259 -1.05 -4.13 -25.97
C ILE A 259 -2.06 -2.95 -26.04
N ASN A 260 -3.35 -3.27 -26.10
CA ASN A 260 -4.40 -2.24 -26.01
C ASN A 260 -4.65 -1.88 -24.55
N LEU A 261 -4.22 -0.69 -24.13
CA LEU A 261 -4.31 -0.23 -22.74
C LEU A 261 -5.75 0.06 -22.31
N ASP A 262 -6.63 0.48 -23.21
CA ASP A 262 -8.05 0.65 -22.95
C ASP A 262 -8.71 -0.68 -22.56
N MET A 263 -8.35 -1.77 -23.24
CA MET A 263 -8.80 -3.12 -22.86
C MET A 263 -8.27 -3.53 -21.48
N VAL A 264 -6.97 -3.31 -21.20
CA VAL A 264 -6.36 -3.62 -19.89
C VAL A 264 -7.06 -2.87 -18.77
N TYR A 265 -7.29 -1.57 -18.93
CA TYR A 265 -8.00 -0.72 -17.98
C TYR A 265 -9.42 -1.22 -17.74
N THR A 266 -10.16 -1.53 -18.80
CA THR A 266 -11.53 -2.02 -18.74
C THR A 266 -11.61 -3.37 -18.02
N ILE A 267 -10.78 -4.35 -18.40
CA ILE A 267 -10.74 -5.67 -17.75
C ILE A 267 -10.48 -5.54 -16.26
N ALA A 268 -9.47 -4.76 -15.88
CA ALA A 268 -9.13 -4.54 -14.47
C ALA A 268 -10.26 -3.82 -13.71
N SER A 269 -11.00 -2.94 -14.38
CA SER A 269 -12.14 -2.21 -13.77
C SER A 269 -13.38 -3.08 -13.57
N TYR A 270 -13.54 -4.18 -14.32
CA TYR A 270 -14.72 -5.05 -14.25
C TYR A 270 -14.47 -6.39 -13.55
N HIS A 271 -13.22 -6.76 -13.24
CA HIS A 271 -12.90 -8.15 -12.89
C HIS A 271 -13.68 -8.71 -11.69
N ASP A 272 -14.03 -7.89 -10.72
CA ASP A 272 -14.73 -8.27 -9.50
C ASP A 272 -16.10 -7.58 -9.31
N ILE A 273 -16.64 -6.91 -10.34
CA ILE A 273 -17.90 -6.15 -10.24
C ILE A 273 -19.08 -7.03 -9.80
N GLY A 274 -19.08 -8.28 -10.17
CA GLY A 274 -20.14 -9.27 -9.82
C GLY A 274 -19.95 -9.96 -8.47
N HIS A 275 -18.94 -9.58 -7.67
CA HIS A 275 -18.63 -10.31 -6.43
C HIS A 275 -19.76 -10.27 -5.40
N HIS A 276 -20.45 -9.16 -5.24
CA HIS A 276 -21.62 -9.04 -4.34
C HIS A 276 -22.82 -9.88 -4.79
N LEU A 277 -22.94 -10.17 -6.09
CA LEU A 277 -24.03 -10.96 -6.64
C LEU A 277 -23.81 -12.48 -6.48
N ASP A 278 -22.60 -12.96 -6.73
CA ASP A 278 -22.21 -14.36 -6.55
C ASP A 278 -20.70 -14.48 -6.26
N ALA A 279 -20.32 -14.41 -5.00
CA ALA A 279 -18.92 -14.51 -4.58
C ALA A 279 -18.23 -15.81 -5.02
N LYS A 280 -18.98 -16.91 -5.23
CA LYS A 280 -18.43 -18.20 -5.63
C LYS A 280 -18.06 -18.24 -7.11
N ASN A 281 -18.86 -17.63 -7.96
CA ASN A 281 -18.70 -17.59 -9.42
C ASN A 281 -18.54 -16.17 -9.96
N HIS A 282 -18.04 -15.24 -9.12
CA HIS A 282 -17.97 -13.81 -9.46
C HIS A 282 -17.24 -13.54 -10.78
N GLU A 283 -16.25 -14.33 -11.14
CA GLU A 283 -15.52 -14.18 -12.39
C GLU A 283 -16.42 -14.33 -13.63
N LYS A 284 -17.42 -15.25 -13.57
CA LYS A 284 -18.38 -15.44 -14.66
C LYS A 284 -19.43 -14.35 -14.67
N VAL A 285 -19.88 -13.94 -13.48
CA VAL A 285 -20.87 -12.86 -13.33
C VAL A 285 -20.25 -11.55 -13.82
N SER A 286 -19.04 -11.23 -13.38
CA SER A 286 -18.29 -10.04 -13.82
C SER A 286 -18.04 -10.03 -15.33
N GLY A 287 -17.63 -11.18 -15.91
CA GLY A 287 -17.45 -11.34 -17.35
C GLY A 287 -18.75 -11.13 -18.13
N ARG A 288 -19.89 -11.61 -17.60
CA ARG A 288 -21.20 -11.38 -18.21
C ARG A 288 -21.60 -9.90 -18.14
N ILE A 289 -21.44 -9.24 -16.98
CA ILE A 289 -21.73 -7.80 -16.82
C ILE A 289 -20.94 -6.98 -17.82
N LEU A 290 -19.62 -7.25 -17.98
CA LEU A 290 -18.79 -6.58 -18.98
C LEU A 290 -19.32 -6.81 -20.39
N PHE A 291 -19.67 -8.05 -20.73
CA PHE A 291 -20.11 -8.41 -22.09
C PHE A 291 -21.47 -7.79 -22.43
N GLU A 292 -22.37 -7.69 -21.46
CA GLU A 292 -23.71 -7.12 -21.61
C GLU A 292 -23.76 -5.58 -21.55
N ASP A 293 -22.63 -4.92 -21.23
CA ASP A 293 -22.56 -3.46 -21.21
C ASP A 293 -22.45 -2.88 -22.64
N ASP A 294 -23.58 -2.47 -23.17
CA ASP A 294 -23.69 -1.88 -24.52
C ASP A 294 -22.86 -0.60 -24.71
N ASN A 295 -22.52 0.13 -23.64
CA ASN A 295 -21.72 1.32 -23.74
C ASN A 295 -20.28 1.01 -24.15
N LEU A 296 -19.76 -0.17 -23.84
CA LEU A 296 -18.43 -0.59 -24.24
C LEU A 296 -18.30 -0.72 -25.75
N ARG A 297 -19.40 -0.99 -26.48
CA ARG A 297 -19.44 -1.04 -27.97
C ARG A 297 -19.17 0.30 -28.65
N LYS A 298 -19.17 1.40 -27.88
CA LYS A 298 -18.73 2.73 -28.38
C LYS A 298 -17.21 2.85 -28.45
N PHE A 299 -16.48 1.96 -27.78
CA PHE A 299 -15.02 2.01 -27.64
C PHE A 299 -14.32 0.78 -28.22
N PHE A 300 -14.99 -0.37 -28.28
CA PHE A 300 -14.41 -1.66 -28.62
C PHE A 300 -15.23 -2.41 -29.65
N GLN A 301 -14.54 -3.20 -30.49
CA GLN A 301 -15.17 -4.14 -31.38
C GLN A 301 -15.69 -5.37 -30.63
N GLU A 302 -16.65 -6.09 -31.18
CA GLU A 302 -17.28 -7.26 -30.56
C GLU A 302 -16.24 -8.33 -30.14
N GLU A 303 -15.21 -8.54 -30.96
CA GLU A 303 -14.14 -9.50 -30.67
C GLU A 303 -13.28 -9.04 -29.48
N GLU A 304 -12.99 -7.75 -29.37
CA GLU A 304 -12.28 -7.18 -28.22
C GLU A 304 -13.09 -7.35 -26.92
N ILE A 305 -14.42 -7.15 -26.97
CA ILE A 305 -15.32 -7.35 -25.84
C ILE A 305 -15.34 -8.83 -25.41
N ARG A 306 -15.30 -9.78 -26.37
CA ARG A 306 -15.16 -11.21 -26.06
C ARG A 306 -13.85 -11.54 -25.38
N ILE A 307 -12.73 -11.01 -25.88
CA ILE A 307 -11.42 -11.18 -25.25
C ILE A 307 -11.41 -10.60 -23.84
N MET A 308 -12.01 -9.43 -23.62
CA MET A 308 -12.10 -8.81 -22.31
C MET A 308 -12.96 -9.65 -21.36
N LYS A 309 -14.13 -10.12 -21.78
CA LYS A 309 -14.96 -11.05 -21.02
C LYS A 309 -14.17 -12.28 -20.60
N GLU A 310 -13.48 -12.92 -21.54
CA GLU A 310 -12.66 -14.11 -21.28
C GLU A 310 -11.53 -13.83 -20.29
N ALA A 311 -10.89 -12.66 -20.37
CA ALA A 311 -9.85 -12.23 -19.46
C ALA A 311 -10.38 -12.03 -18.03
N VAL A 312 -11.57 -11.42 -17.88
CA VAL A 312 -12.27 -11.32 -16.60
C VAL A 312 -12.61 -12.69 -16.05
N GLU A 313 -13.15 -13.59 -16.86
CA GLU A 313 -13.43 -14.95 -16.42
C GLU A 313 -12.17 -15.72 -15.98
N ASP A 314 -11.00 -15.41 -16.52
CA ASP A 314 -9.75 -16.13 -16.29
C ASP A 314 -8.88 -15.60 -15.14
N HIS A 315 -9.27 -14.50 -14.46
CA HIS A 315 -8.41 -13.82 -13.49
C HIS A 315 -8.09 -14.64 -12.22
N ARG A 316 -8.98 -15.57 -11.82
CA ARG A 316 -8.81 -16.29 -10.54
C ARG A 316 -7.60 -17.21 -10.48
N ALA A 317 -6.83 -17.09 -9.37
CA ALA A 317 -5.69 -17.94 -9.06
C ALA A 317 -6.00 -19.43 -8.99
N SER A 318 -7.22 -19.78 -8.56
CA SER A 318 -7.66 -21.17 -8.35
C SER A 318 -7.98 -21.93 -9.65
N LYS A 319 -8.08 -21.24 -10.79
CA LYS A 319 -8.32 -21.91 -12.08
C LYS A 319 -7.17 -22.86 -12.44
N LYS A 320 -7.52 -24.08 -12.87
CA LYS A 320 -6.51 -25.08 -13.30
C LYS A 320 -5.89 -24.76 -14.64
N LYS A 321 -6.65 -24.16 -15.57
CA LYS A 321 -6.18 -23.79 -16.90
C LYS A 321 -5.54 -22.42 -16.90
N GLU A 322 -4.52 -22.23 -17.75
CA GLU A 322 -3.97 -20.90 -17.99
C GLU A 322 -5.02 -19.95 -18.59
N PRO A 323 -4.88 -18.62 -18.34
CA PRO A 323 -5.69 -17.63 -19.01
C PRO A 323 -5.58 -17.73 -20.54
N ARG A 324 -6.71 -17.60 -21.24
CA ARG A 324 -6.85 -17.76 -22.70
C ARG A 324 -6.11 -16.69 -23.49
N SER A 325 -5.85 -15.53 -22.87
CA SER A 325 -5.20 -14.39 -23.54
C SER A 325 -4.12 -13.75 -22.68
N ILE A 326 -3.29 -12.91 -23.28
CA ILE A 326 -2.32 -12.08 -22.58
C ILE A 326 -3.02 -11.13 -21.60
N TYR A 327 -4.20 -10.63 -21.92
CA TYR A 327 -5.02 -9.79 -21.05
C TYR A 327 -5.46 -10.53 -19.78
N GLY A 328 -5.88 -11.79 -19.91
CA GLY A 328 -6.18 -12.64 -18.76
C GLY A 328 -4.94 -12.91 -17.90
N LYS A 329 -3.76 -13.08 -18.51
CA LYS A 329 -2.48 -13.22 -17.76
C LYS A 329 -2.14 -11.93 -16.99
N ILE A 330 -2.38 -10.76 -17.57
CA ILE A 330 -2.15 -9.46 -16.93
C ILE A 330 -3.03 -9.33 -15.69
N VAL A 331 -4.36 -9.39 -15.85
CA VAL A 331 -5.28 -9.16 -14.72
C VAL A 331 -5.13 -10.25 -13.66
N SER A 332 -4.95 -11.52 -14.04
CA SER A 332 -4.69 -12.61 -13.12
C SER A 332 -3.41 -12.41 -12.29
N SER A 333 -2.35 -11.85 -12.87
CA SER A 333 -1.13 -11.52 -12.13
C SER A 333 -1.30 -10.28 -11.26
N ALA A 334 -2.02 -9.28 -11.74
CA ALA A 334 -2.27 -8.04 -11.02
C ALA A 334 -3.13 -8.23 -9.77
N ASP A 335 -4.10 -9.15 -9.81
CA ASP A 335 -4.98 -9.49 -8.69
C ASP A 335 -4.29 -10.37 -7.62
N ARG A 336 -3.00 -10.63 -7.70
CA ARG A 336 -2.28 -11.36 -6.64
C ARG A 336 -2.09 -10.49 -5.41
N ASN A 337 -2.38 -11.06 -4.25
CA ASN A 337 -2.10 -10.40 -2.97
C ASN A 337 -0.59 -10.26 -2.75
N THR A 338 -0.15 -9.07 -2.36
CA THR A 338 1.25 -8.76 -2.04
C THR A 338 1.45 -8.39 -0.57
N SER A 339 0.41 -8.50 0.26
CA SER A 339 0.45 -8.22 1.70
C SER A 339 0.11 -9.46 2.53
N VAL A 340 1.04 -9.88 3.37
CA VAL A 340 0.85 -11.01 4.31
C VAL A 340 -0.29 -10.73 5.28
N ASN A 341 -0.35 -9.51 5.83
CA ASN A 341 -1.40 -9.13 6.77
C ASN A 341 -2.79 -9.17 6.11
N SER A 342 -2.90 -8.66 4.88
CA SER A 342 -4.14 -8.71 4.11
C SER A 342 -4.57 -10.16 3.81
N ALA A 343 -3.62 -11.05 3.47
CA ALA A 343 -3.90 -12.46 3.24
C ALA A 343 -4.45 -13.16 4.50
N ILE A 344 -3.84 -12.89 5.66
CA ILE A 344 -4.29 -13.41 6.95
C ILE A 344 -5.68 -12.88 7.28
N LYS A 345 -5.90 -11.57 7.17
CA LYS A 345 -7.17 -10.91 7.52
C LYS A 345 -8.34 -11.41 6.68
N ARG A 346 -8.17 -11.46 5.34
CA ARG A 346 -9.20 -12.02 4.42
C ARG A 346 -9.52 -13.48 4.74
N ASN A 347 -8.50 -14.27 5.09
CA ASN A 347 -8.72 -15.69 5.44
C ASN A 347 -9.50 -15.84 6.74
N TYR A 348 -9.19 -15.02 7.76
CA TYR A 348 -9.92 -14.99 9.02
C TYR A 348 -11.38 -14.57 8.82
N GLU A 349 -11.63 -13.47 8.11
CA GLU A 349 -12.98 -12.96 7.84
C GLU A 349 -13.83 -14.02 7.10
N TYR A 350 -13.25 -14.67 6.09
CA TYR A 350 -13.92 -15.75 5.37
C TYR A 350 -14.29 -16.91 6.30
N ARG A 351 -13.35 -17.42 7.12
CA ARG A 351 -13.59 -18.54 8.01
C ARG A 351 -14.57 -18.20 9.12
N LYS A 352 -14.48 -17.04 9.70
CA LYS A 352 -15.43 -16.55 10.71
C LYS A 352 -16.87 -16.52 10.18
N LYS A 353 -17.04 -16.20 8.90
CA LYS A 353 -18.36 -16.16 8.25
C LYS A 353 -18.90 -17.56 7.93
N HIS A 354 -18.04 -18.53 7.58
CA HIS A 354 -18.46 -19.82 7.05
C HIS A 354 -18.26 -21.01 8.01
N ASN A 355 -17.42 -20.85 9.05
CA ASN A 355 -17.10 -21.87 10.04
C ASN A 355 -17.47 -21.37 11.45
N THR A 356 -18.76 -21.10 11.68
CA THR A 356 -19.27 -20.48 12.91
C THR A 356 -19.04 -21.31 14.16
N ASP A 357 -18.91 -22.62 14.02
CA ASP A 357 -18.77 -23.58 15.15
C ASP A 357 -17.30 -23.93 15.47
N SER A 358 -16.35 -23.41 14.67
CA SER A 358 -14.92 -23.68 14.89
C SER A 358 -14.34 -22.81 15.99
N SER A 359 -13.51 -23.42 16.82
CA SER A 359 -12.69 -22.69 17.82
C SER A 359 -11.70 -21.76 17.15
N LEU A 360 -11.21 -20.78 17.90
CA LEU A 360 -10.19 -19.87 17.38
C LEU A 360 -8.92 -20.60 16.92
N GLU A 361 -8.47 -21.60 17.67
CA GLU A 361 -7.25 -22.36 17.33
C GLU A 361 -7.46 -23.19 16.04
N GLU A 362 -8.63 -23.74 15.81
CA GLU A 362 -8.97 -24.40 14.56
C GLU A 362 -8.97 -23.40 13.39
N ILE A 363 -9.53 -22.21 13.58
CA ILE A 363 -9.52 -21.16 12.55
C ILE A 363 -8.08 -20.73 12.21
N ILE A 364 -7.21 -20.61 13.22
CA ILE A 364 -5.80 -20.24 13.03
C ILE A 364 -5.06 -21.32 12.24
N GLU A 365 -5.16 -22.59 12.66
CA GLU A 365 -4.45 -23.68 12.00
C GLU A 365 -4.96 -23.91 10.58
N ASP A 366 -6.26 -23.90 10.38
CA ASP A 366 -6.87 -23.99 9.05
C ASP A 366 -6.45 -22.84 8.13
N SER A 367 -6.33 -21.62 8.68
CA SER A 367 -5.85 -20.46 7.92
C SER A 367 -4.40 -20.64 7.54
N ARG A 368 -3.56 -21.13 8.45
CA ARG A 368 -2.14 -21.42 8.20
C ARG A 368 -1.97 -22.46 7.10
N VAL A 369 -2.69 -23.58 7.21
CA VAL A 369 -2.64 -24.67 6.22
C VAL A 369 -3.10 -24.16 4.86
N HIS A 370 -4.22 -23.44 4.80
CA HIS A 370 -4.73 -22.88 3.54
C HIS A 370 -3.73 -21.91 2.88
N LEU A 371 -3.11 -21.04 3.67
CA LEU A 371 -2.12 -20.10 3.13
C LEU A 371 -0.83 -20.81 2.71
N LEU A 372 -0.45 -21.87 3.40
CA LEU A 372 0.68 -22.72 3.01
C LEU A 372 0.39 -23.46 1.69
N ASP A 373 -0.81 -24.03 1.53
CA ASP A 373 -1.24 -24.70 0.30
C ASP A 373 -1.34 -23.75 -0.88
N LYS A 374 -1.72 -22.50 -0.61
CA LYS A 374 -1.87 -21.47 -1.64
C LYS A 374 -0.54 -20.85 -2.05
N PHE A 375 0.33 -20.52 -1.11
CA PHE A 375 1.53 -19.69 -1.32
C PHE A 375 2.85 -20.38 -0.93
N GLY A 376 2.80 -21.55 -0.32
CA GLY A 376 3.99 -22.29 0.08
C GLY A 376 4.88 -22.71 -1.08
N SER A 377 5.94 -23.48 -0.78
CA SER A 377 6.93 -23.88 -1.79
C SER A 377 6.34 -24.56 -3.02
N ASN A 378 5.26 -25.31 -2.84
CA ASN A 378 4.49 -26.00 -3.90
C ASN A 378 3.07 -25.40 -4.04
N GLY A 379 2.88 -24.16 -3.61
CA GLY A 379 1.56 -23.54 -3.59
C GLY A 379 1.03 -23.23 -4.98
N TYR A 380 -0.25 -23.52 -5.20
CA TYR A 380 -0.89 -23.41 -6.51
C TYR A 380 -0.93 -21.96 -7.07
N ALA A 381 -0.86 -20.94 -6.22
CA ALA A 381 -0.83 -19.55 -6.66
C ALA A 381 0.58 -19.08 -7.06
N LYS A 382 1.63 -19.76 -6.59
CA LYS A 382 3.02 -19.41 -6.88
C LYS A 382 3.37 -19.59 -8.36
N GLU A 383 2.90 -20.66 -8.98
CA GLU A 383 3.24 -21.04 -10.36
C GLU A 383 2.46 -20.22 -11.42
N LYS A 384 1.47 -19.41 -10.99
CA LYS A 384 0.59 -18.66 -11.89
C LYS A 384 0.88 -17.16 -11.93
N MET A 385 2.13 -16.78 -11.67
CA MET A 385 2.60 -15.42 -11.89
C MET A 385 3.27 -15.33 -13.26
N TYR A 386 2.63 -14.63 -14.19
CA TYR A 386 3.05 -14.57 -15.59
C TYR A 386 4.06 -13.44 -15.87
N PHE A 387 4.25 -12.53 -14.92
CA PHE A 387 5.14 -11.38 -15.02
C PHE A 387 6.11 -11.32 -13.84
N LYS A 388 7.28 -10.71 -14.07
CA LYS A 388 8.21 -10.43 -12.97
C LYS A 388 7.63 -9.37 -12.04
N ASP A 389 7.46 -9.71 -10.77
CA ASP A 389 6.94 -8.81 -9.75
C ASP A 389 7.71 -9.00 -8.43
N ILE A 390 8.52 -8.00 -8.08
CA ILE A 390 9.33 -8.00 -6.87
C ILE A 390 8.46 -7.98 -5.61
N GLU A 391 7.33 -7.24 -5.62
CA GLU A 391 6.41 -7.16 -4.48
C GLU A 391 5.82 -8.55 -4.18
N TYR A 392 5.38 -9.25 -5.24
CA TYR A 392 4.86 -10.60 -5.09
C TYR A 392 5.92 -11.62 -4.66
N GLN A 393 7.15 -11.50 -5.17
CA GLN A 393 8.26 -12.36 -4.73
C GLN A 393 8.61 -12.15 -3.25
N ASN A 394 8.62 -10.92 -2.77
CA ASN A 394 8.84 -10.61 -1.36
C ASN A 394 7.70 -11.14 -0.48
N PHE A 395 6.45 -10.95 -0.92
CA PHE A 395 5.28 -11.53 -0.27
C PHE A 395 5.40 -13.05 -0.17
N LEU A 396 5.76 -13.75 -1.26
CA LEU A 396 5.92 -15.22 -1.26
C LEU A 396 7.01 -15.69 -0.29
N LYS A 397 8.13 -14.96 -0.18
CA LYS A 397 9.19 -15.26 0.79
C LYS A 397 8.69 -15.11 2.23
N GLU A 398 8.02 -14.00 2.53
CA GLU A 398 7.50 -13.69 3.86
C GLU A 398 6.41 -14.68 4.27
N ILE A 399 5.39 -14.90 3.44
CA ILE A 399 4.27 -15.80 3.76
C ILE A 399 4.72 -17.27 3.87
N THR A 400 5.65 -17.71 3.01
CA THR A 400 6.20 -19.07 3.07
C THR A 400 7.00 -19.29 4.36
N LYS A 401 7.77 -18.30 4.80
CA LYS A 401 8.50 -18.35 6.06
C LYS A 401 7.54 -18.40 7.25
N LEU A 402 6.57 -17.50 7.26
CA LEU A 402 5.59 -17.36 8.33
C LEU A 402 4.73 -18.61 8.51
N THR A 403 4.22 -19.19 7.41
CA THR A 403 3.33 -20.37 7.47
C THR A 403 4.05 -21.66 7.88
N LYS A 404 5.38 -21.73 7.83
CA LYS A 404 6.18 -22.87 8.32
C LYS A 404 6.33 -22.86 9.83
N ASP A 405 6.28 -21.70 10.46
CA ASP A 405 6.41 -21.52 11.91
C ASP A 405 5.01 -21.32 12.51
N LYS A 406 4.51 -22.34 13.22
CA LYS A 406 3.16 -22.35 13.79
C LYS A 406 2.97 -21.27 14.85
N GLU A 407 3.97 -21.09 15.71
CA GLU A 407 3.90 -20.13 16.81
C GLU A 407 3.96 -18.68 16.30
N GLU A 408 4.88 -18.41 15.38
CA GLU A 408 4.99 -17.09 14.77
C GLU A 408 3.76 -16.75 13.92
N PHE A 409 3.19 -17.75 13.19
CA PHE A 409 1.95 -17.58 12.47
C PHE A 409 0.77 -17.26 13.40
N ARG A 410 0.63 -18.03 14.50
CA ARG A 410 -0.40 -17.81 15.51
C ARG A 410 -0.31 -16.40 16.09
N LYS A 411 0.88 -15.99 16.48
CA LYS A 411 1.13 -14.64 17.02
C LYS A 411 0.73 -13.58 16.01
N ARG A 412 1.21 -13.69 14.78
CA ARG A 412 0.90 -12.75 13.70
C ARG A 412 -0.59 -12.73 13.36
N PHE A 413 -1.24 -13.89 13.36
CA PHE A 413 -2.68 -14.00 13.11
C PHE A 413 -3.51 -13.26 14.15
N ILE A 414 -3.18 -13.44 15.43
CA ILE A 414 -3.83 -12.75 16.56
C ILE A 414 -3.61 -11.24 16.44
N GLU A 415 -2.37 -10.81 16.18
CA GLU A 415 -2.01 -9.41 16.03
C GLU A 415 -2.79 -8.74 14.88
N VAL A 416 -2.78 -9.37 13.70
CA VAL A 416 -3.40 -8.81 12.48
C VAL A 416 -4.92 -8.71 12.61
N ASN A 417 -5.55 -9.70 13.26
CA ASN A 417 -7.01 -9.75 13.43
C ASN A 417 -7.47 -9.15 14.76
N GLN A 418 -6.56 -8.61 15.57
CA GLN A 418 -6.86 -7.95 16.84
C GLN A 418 -7.71 -8.83 17.78
N ILE A 419 -7.35 -10.11 17.86
CA ILE A 419 -8.04 -11.07 18.72
C ILE A 419 -7.44 -10.95 20.12
N ILE A 420 -8.29 -10.76 21.11
CA ILE A 420 -7.92 -10.57 22.53
C ILE A 420 -7.96 -11.93 23.23
#